data_10fdb134b59b3ad7d5830a5fda875e92
#
_entry.id   10fdb134b59b3ad7d5830a5fda875e92
#
_cell.length_a   1.000
_cell.length_b   1.000
_cell.length_c   1.000
_cell.angle_alpha   90.00
_cell.angle_beta   90.00
_cell.angle_gamma   90.00
#
_symmetry.space_group_name_H-M   'P 1'
#
loop_
_entity.id
_entity.type
_entity.pdbx_description
1 polymer ?
#
loop_
_entity_poly.entity_id
_entity_poly.type
_entity_poly.pdbx_seq_one_letter_code
_entity_poly.pdbx_strand_id
1 'polypeptide(L)'
;KILFLLLITVLVPLTAQVTYFTNVSDKQIKTLQVKVAGEMFSDPFIELGGENRIEVNFDAFNPGFGRYAYNLVHCNADWTQSNLSPIEYMNGFQGSTIEDFANAMGTTVQYTNYRLLFPNDDVQPKVSGNYALQVYNEDDPSQIVFTACFSIFEPMVSVAATVSGNTDIDTNQSHQQVSFAINNKNFPITYPQTDLKIWVYQNN
;
A
#
# COMPACT_ATOMS: atom_id res chain seq x y z
N LYS A 1 -24.90 -19.40 -55.31
CA LYS A 1 -25.06 -19.37 -53.82
C LYS A 1 -23.80 -18.79 -53.23
N ILE A 2 -23.86 -17.53 -52.83
CA ILE A 2 -22.76 -16.83 -52.15
C ILE A 2 -23.02 -17.00 -50.66
N LEU A 3 -22.07 -17.70 -49.96
CA LEU A 3 -22.11 -17.90 -48.52
C LEU A 3 -21.46 -16.66 -47.88
N PHE A 4 -22.26 -15.79 -47.22
CA PHE A 4 -21.75 -14.65 -46.44
C PHE A 4 -21.36 -15.13 -45.06
N LEU A 5 -20.05 -15.22 -44.81
CA LEU A 5 -19.49 -15.58 -43.50
C LEU A 5 -19.50 -14.32 -42.63
N LEU A 6 -20.45 -14.22 -41.70
CA LEU A 6 -20.54 -13.13 -40.72
C LEU A 6 -19.47 -13.34 -39.64
N LEU A 7 -18.36 -12.61 -39.71
CA LEU A 7 -17.30 -12.62 -38.69
C LEU A 7 -17.76 -11.73 -37.52
N ILE A 8 -18.27 -12.36 -36.47
CA ILE A 8 -18.61 -11.65 -35.22
C ILE A 8 -17.30 -11.48 -34.43
N THR A 9 -16.72 -10.29 -34.48
CA THR A 9 -15.62 -9.89 -33.59
C THR A 9 -16.19 -9.58 -32.20
N VAL A 10 -15.98 -10.47 -31.26
CA VAL A 10 -16.26 -10.21 -29.85
C VAL A 10 -15.17 -9.26 -29.33
N LEU A 11 -15.49 -7.98 -29.18
CA LEU A 11 -14.64 -7.04 -28.44
C LEU A 11 -14.71 -7.43 -26.95
N VAL A 12 -13.70 -8.12 -26.48
CA VAL A 12 -13.49 -8.29 -25.03
C VAL A 12 -12.95 -6.96 -24.50
N PRO A 13 -13.65 -6.26 -23.61
CA PRO A 13 -13.09 -5.06 -22.99
C PRO A 13 -11.84 -5.47 -22.18
N LEU A 14 -10.68 -4.98 -22.60
CA LEU A 14 -9.45 -5.09 -21.85
C LEU A 14 -9.54 -4.11 -20.68
N THR A 15 -10.03 -4.56 -19.54
CA THR A 15 -10.01 -3.75 -18.32
C THR A 15 -8.54 -3.68 -17.87
N ALA A 16 -7.92 -2.52 -18.00
CA ALA A 16 -6.62 -2.26 -17.41
C ALA A 16 -6.74 -2.41 -15.89
N GLN A 17 -6.01 -3.37 -15.32
CA GLN A 17 -6.00 -3.56 -13.88
C GLN A 17 -5.16 -2.45 -13.27
N VAL A 18 -5.76 -1.69 -12.35
CA VAL A 18 -5.08 -0.59 -11.66
C VAL A 18 -4.10 -1.16 -10.65
N THR A 19 -2.83 -0.76 -10.73
CA THR A 19 -1.80 -1.09 -9.74
C THR A 19 -1.61 0.10 -8.82
N TYR A 20 -1.70 -0.12 -7.52
CA TYR A 20 -1.54 0.92 -6.50
C TYR A 20 -0.06 1.12 -6.15
N PHE A 21 0.31 2.36 -5.92
CA PHE A 21 1.61 2.76 -5.39
C PHE A 21 1.47 4.07 -4.62
N THR A 22 2.41 4.35 -3.74
CA THR A 22 2.42 5.63 -3.01
C THR A 22 2.67 6.77 -3.96
N ASN A 23 1.70 7.68 -4.09
CA ASN A 23 1.80 8.85 -4.96
C ASN A 23 0.92 9.99 -4.47
N VAL A 24 1.31 11.21 -4.83
CA VAL A 24 0.56 12.43 -4.56
C VAL A 24 -0.02 12.94 -5.88
N SER A 25 -1.35 13.04 -5.95
CA SER A 25 -2.08 13.51 -7.13
C SER A 25 -2.39 15.00 -7.07
N ASP A 26 -2.59 15.56 -5.87
CA ASP A 26 -2.86 16.98 -5.65
C ASP A 26 -1.56 17.74 -5.35
N LYS A 27 -1.29 18.81 -6.12
CA LYS A 27 -0.11 19.67 -5.95
C LYS A 27 -0.08 20.43 -4.62
N GLN A 28 -1.21 20.57 -3.94
CA GLN A 28 -1.32 21.22 -2.64
C GLN A 28 -0.87 20.32 -1.49
N ILE A 29 -0.81 19.01 -1.70
CA ILE A 29 -0.28 18.05 -0.72
C ILE A 29 1.24 18.00 -0.83
N LYS A 30 1.90 18.12 0.31
CA LYS A 30 3.37 18.08 0.43
C LYS A 30 3.78 17.14 1.55
N THR A 31 5.07 16.81 1.57
CA THR A 31 5.73 16.07 2.66
C THR A 31 5.02 14.77 3.05
N LEU A 32 4.37 14.08 2.08
CA LEU A 32 3.74 12.80 2.37
C LEU A 32 4.78 11.81 2.92
N GLN A 33 4.55 11.31 4.12
CA GLN A 33 5.35 10.28 4.78
C GLN A 33 4.44 9.12 5.16
N VAL A 34 4.89 7.90 4.88
CA VAL A 34 4.23 6.66 5.27
C VAL A 34 5.27 5.78 5.95
N LYS A 35 5.11 5.53 7.25
CA LYS A 35 6.11 4.83 8.08
C LYS A 35 5.46 4.13 9.25
N VAL A 36 6.21 3.35 9.99
CA VAL A 36 5.78 2.85 11.30
C VAL A 36 5.83 3.99 12.32
N ALA A 37 4.78 4.16 13.09
CA ALA A 37 4.68 5.21 14.09
C ALA A 37 5.82 5.12 15.12
N GLY A 38 6.48 6.27 15.35
CA GLY A 38 7.64 6.35 16.23
C GLY A 38 8.98 5.96 15.59
N GLU A 39 8.99 5.46 14.37
CA GLU A 39 10.21 5.12 13.63
C GLU A 39 10.44 6.09 12.48
N MET A 40 11.65 6.64 12.37
CA MET A 40 11.91 7.71 11.39
C MET A 40 12.13 7.19 9.96
N PHE A 41 12.75 6.03 9.83
CA PHE A 41 13.18 5.46 8.53
C PHE A 41 12.73 4.00 8.36
N SER A 42 11.56 3.65 8.89
CA SER A 42 11.03 2.31 8.71
C SER A 42 10.25 2.19 7.42
N ASP A 43 10.36 1.05 6.78
CA ASP A 43 9.40 0.66 5.76
C ASP A 43 8.02 0.47 6.39
N PRO A 44 6.94 0.79 5.68
CA PRO A 44 5.59 0.76 6.23
C PRO A 44 5.03 -0.67 6.30
N PHE A 45 5.61 -1.50 7.17
CA PHE A 45 5.19 -2.87 7.43
C PHE A 45 4.82 -3.05 8.89
N ILE A 46 3.63 -3.57 9.16
CA ILE A 46 3.17 -3.89 10.53
C ILE A 46 2.61 -5.31 10.60
N GLU A 47 2.66 -5.90 11.80
CA GLU A 47 2.07 -7.20 12.06
C GLU A 47 0.55 -7.07 12.30
N LEU A 48 -0.22 -8.00 11.74
CA LEU A 48 -1.67 -8.07 11.96
C LEU A 48 -1.97 -8.35 13.44
N GLY A 49 -2.75 -7.47 14.06
CA GLY A 49 -3.05 -7.55 15.49
C GLY A 49 -1.88 -7.18 16.42
N GLY A 50 -0.75 -6.70 15.87
CA GLY A 50 0.37 -6.19 16.64
C GLY A 50 0.09 -4.80 17.26
N GLU A 51 1.06 -4.30 18.04
CA GLU A 51 0.96 -2.99 18.71
C GLU A 51 1.37 -1.83 17.79
N ASN A 52 2.15 -2.10 16.74
CA ASN A 52 2.64 -1.10 15.82
C ASN A 52 1.51 -0.56 14.93
N ARG A 53 1.62 0.71 14.58
CA ARG A 53 0.69 1.40 13.66
C ARG A 53 1.45 2.02 12.49
N ILE A 54 0.80 2.12 11.36
CA ILE A 54 1.25 2.97 10.25
C ILE A 54 0.89 4.42 10.57
N GLU A 55 1.86 5.31 10.42
CA GLU A 55 1.67 6.76 10.48
C GLU A 55 1.73 7.30 9.06
N VAL A 56 0.63 7.93 8.64
CA VAL A 56 0.55 8.71 7.41
C VAL A 56 0.52 10.18 7.82
N ASN A 57 1.54 10.94 7.41
CA ASN A 57 1.69 12.35 7.73
C ASN A 57 1.84 13.16 6.44
N PHE A 58 1.14 14.30 6.34
CA PHE A 58 1.20 15.17 5.18
C PHE A 58 0.86 16.62 5.51
N ASP A 59 1.36 17.54 4.71
CA ASP A 59 1.04 18.95 4.78
C ASP A 59 0.12 19.36 3.63
N ALA A 60 -0.97 20.06 3.95
CA ALA A 60 -1.87 20.63 2.96
C ALA A 60 -1.69 22.16 2.89
N PHE A 61 -1.34 22.64 1.71
CA PHE A 61 -1.13 24.07 1.41
C PHE A 61 -2.40 24.69 0.82
N ASN A 62 -3.51 24.52 1.50
CA ASN A 62 -4.80 25.10 1.10
C ASN A 62 -5.05 26.41 1.84
N PRO A 63 -5.58 27.46 1.17
CA PRO A 63 -6.10 28.62 1.86
C PRO A 63 -7.42 28.23 2.57
N GLY A 64 -7.31 27.90 3.84
CA GLY A 64 -8.44 27.45 4.66
C GLY A 64 -8.28 26.02 5.14
N PHE A 65 -9.18 25.64 6.03
CA PHE A 65 -9.23 24.30 6.61
C PHE A 65 -9.85 23.32 5.61
N GLY A 66 -9.11 22.32 5.19
CA GLY A 66 -9.63 21.20 4.39
C GLY A 66 -10.02 20.02 5.27
N ARG A 67 -11.17 19.41 5.01
CA ARG A 67 -11.53 18.13 5.62
C ARG A 67 -11.15 17.00 4.70
N TYR A 68 -10.35 16.07 5.21
CA TYR A 68 -9.91 14.90 4.46
C TYR A 68 -10.49 13.63 5.07
N ALA A 69 -10.94 12.75 4.20
CA ALA A 69 -11.37 11.41 4.55
C ALA A 69 -10.56 10.36 3.76
N TYR A 70 -10.63 9.12 4.19
CA TYR A 70 -9.88 8.05 3.53
C TYR A 70 -10.72 6.79 3.30
N ASN A 71 -10.38 6.11 2.23
CA ASN A 71 -10.82 4.76 1.92
C ASN A 71 -9.63 3.81 1.99
N LEU A 72 -9.87 2.60 2.47
CA LEU A 72 -8.89 1.54 2.50
C LEU A 72 -9.20 0.52 1.40
N VAL A 73 -8.21 0.16 0.60
CA VAL A 73 -8.31 -0.84 -0.46
C VAL A 73 -7.33 -1.97 -0.15
N HIS A 74 -7.83 -3.20 -0.08
CA HIS A 74 -6.97 -4.38 0.03
C HIS A 74 -6.44 -4.79 -1.34
N CYS A 75 -5.13 -5.05 -1.41
CA CYS A 75 -4.43 -5.35 -2.66
C CYS A 75 -3.79 -6.75 -2.60
N ASN A 76 -3.63 -7.33 -3.77
CA ASN A 76 -2.84 -8.54 -4.00
C ASN A 76 -1.33 -8.25 -3.83
N ALA A 77 -0.51 -9.29 -3.92
CA ALA A 77 0.95 -9.17 -3.82
C ALA A 77 1.57 -8.28 -4.92
N ASP A 78 0.91 -8.14 -6.05
CA ASP A 78 1.31 -7.28 -7.19
C ASP A 78 0.70 -5.88 -7.12
N TRP A 79 0.13 -5.49 -5.98
CA TRP A 79 -0.52 -4.21 -5.74
C TRP A 79 -1.77 -3.95 -6.61
N THR A 80 -2.31 -4.95 -7.24
CA THR A 80 -3.63 -4.84 -7.86
C THR A 80 -4.72 -5.01 -6.80
N GLN A 81 -5.88 -4.39 -7.00
CA GLN A 81 -6.99 -4.56 -6.05
C GLN A 81 -7.37 -6.05 -5.92
N SER A 82 -7.54 -6.51 -4.70
CA SER A 82 -8.02 -7.86 -4.44
C SER A 82 -9.52 -8.01 -4.71
N ASN A 83 -9.97 -9.25 -4.76
CA ASN A 83 -11.41 -9.55 -4.92
C ASN A 83 -12.19 -9.49 -3.60
N LEU A 84 -11.53 -9.16 -2.48
CA LEU A 84 -12.19 -9.06 -1.18
C LEU A 84 -13.05 -7.80 -1.10
N SER A 85 -14.24 -7.92 -0.57
CA SER A 85 -15.09 -6.79 -0.21
C SER A 85 -14.62 -6.12 1.09
N PRO A 86 -14.93 -4.84 1.34
CA PRO A 86 -14.49 -4.13 2.55
C PRO A 86 -14.79 -4.87 3.85
N ILE A 87 -15.95 -5.48 3.98
CA ILE A 87 -16.36 -6.22 5.17
C ILE A 87 -15.52 -7.49 5.42
N GLU A 88 -14.85 -8.02 4.40
CA GLU A 88 -13.99 -9.18 4.53
C GLU A 88 -12.59 -8.81 5.03
N TYR A 89 -12.05 -7.65 4.63
CA TYR A 89 -10.68 -7.27 4.98
C TYR A 89 -10.56 -6.24 6.10
N MET A 90 -11.65 -5.56 6.50
CA MET A 90 -11.59 -4.59 7.60
C MET A 90 -12.86 -4.63 8.49
N ASN A 91 -12.71 -4.17 9.72
CA ASN A 91 -13.77 -3.71 10.58
C ASN A 91 -13.83 -2.19 10.48
N GLY A 92 -15.03 -1.62 10.51
CA GLY A 92 -15.26 -0.18 10.35
C GLY A 92 -15.85 0.19 9.00
N PHE A 93 -15.78 1.46 8.66
CA PHE A 93 -16.42 2.00 7.47
C PHE A 93 -15.39 2.69 6.56
N GLN A 94 -15.68 2.69 5.27
CA GLN A 94 -15.00 3.56 4.32
C GLN A 94 -15.43 5.01 4.55
N GLY A 95 -14.55 5.96 4.26
CA GLY A 95 -14.86 7.38 4.39
C GLY A 95 -14.67 7.95 5.79
N SER A 96 -13.82 7.33 6.61
CA SER A 96 -13.47 7.89 7.93
C SER A 96 -12.67 9.19 7.77
N THR A 97 -13.03 10.21 8.55
CA THR A 97 -12.39 11.53 8.54
C THR A 97 -11.03 11.49 9.24
N ILE A 98 -10.07 12.28 8.77
CA ILE A 98 -8.78 12.51 9.43
C ILE A 98 -8.96 13.67 10.40
N GLU A 99 -9.00 13.38 11.71
CA GLU A 99 -9.29 14.37 12.76
C GLU A 99 -8.04 14.97 13.42
N ASP A 100 -6.89 14.29 13.33
CA ASP A 100 -5.64 14.78 13.91
C ASP A 100 -4.95 15.74 12.93
N PHE A 101 -5.01 17.02 13.21
CA PHE A 101 -4.38 18.07 12.41
C PHE A 101 -3.92 19.25 13.25
N ALA A 102 -2.92 19.96 12.75
CA ALA A 102 -2.38 21.17 13.34
C ALA A 102 -2.11 22.23 12.29
N ASN A 103 -2.59 23.45 12.54
CA ASN A 103 -2.31 24.58 11.67
C ASN A 103 -0.92 25.15 11.94
N ALA A 104 -0.18 25.46 10.89
CA ALA A 104 1.10 26.17 11.01
C ALA A 104 0.88 27.56 11.62
N MET A 105 1.74 27.93 12.57
CA MET A 105 1.73 29.23 13.19
C MET A 105 3.06 29.94 12.95
N GLY A 106 3.00 31.25 12.60
CA GLY A 106 4.18 32.09 12.42
C GLY A 106 5.01 31.77 11.16
N THR A 107 4.43 31.07 10.20
CA THR A 107 5.08 30.74 8.93
C THR A 107 4.71 31.71 7.81
N THR A 108 5.61 31.93 6.86
CA THR A 108 5.35 32.79 5.69
C THR A 108 4.26 32.22 4.78
N VAL A 109 4.20 30.90 4.69
CA VAL A 109 3.16 30.17 3.93
C VAL A 109 2.33 29.40 4.94
N GLN A 110 1.02 29.59 4.89
CA GLN A 110 0.09 28.85 5.74
C GLN A 110 -0.08 27.44 5.20
N TYR A 111 -0.01 26.46 6.09
CA TYR A 111 -0.33 25.06 5.80
C TYR A 111 -0.95 24.39 7.03
N THR A 112 -1.61 23.30 6.81
CA THR A 112 -2.13 22.45 7.87
C THR A 112 -1.43 21.09 7.78
N ASN A 113 -0.84 20.65 8.86
CA ASN A 113 -0.28 19.29 8.98
C ASN A 113 -1.38 18.34 9.44
N TYR A 114 -1.52 17.22 8.77
CA TYR A 114 -2.43 16.14 9.09
C TYR A 114 -1.67 14.89 9.45
N ARG A 115 -2.19 14.15 10.41
CA ARG A 115 -1.63 12.89 10.87
C ARG A 115 -2.73 11.84 10.98
N LEU A 116 -2.50 10.68 10.38
CA LEU A 116 -3.37 9.53 10.52
C LEU A 116 -2.56 8.35 11.07
N LEU A 117 -3.05 7.76 12.15
CA LEU A 117 -2.55 6.49 12.66
C LEU A 117 -3.49 5.36 12.22
N PHE A 118 -2.93 4.30 11.67
CA PHE A 118 -3.66 3.12 11.25
C PHE A 118 -2.96 1.84 11.73
N PRO A 119 -3.66 0.85 12.31
CA PRO A 119 -5.09 0.83 12.66
C PRO A 119 -5.50 1.88 13.69
N ASN A 120 -6.79 2.24 13.69
CA ASN A 120 -7.38 3.14 14.68
C ASN A 120 -8.74 2.60 15.17
N ASP A 121 -9.43 3.36 15.98
CA ASP A 121 -10.71 2.93 16.57
C ASP A 121 -11.83 2.80 15.51
N ASP A 122 -11.74 3.56 14.41
CA ASP A 122 -12.75 3.60 13.36
C ASP A 122 -12.52 2.47 12.33
N VAL A 123 -11.25 2.14 12.04
CA VAL A 123 -10.90 1.19 10.98
C VAL A 123 -9.77 0.27 11.42
N GLN A 124 -10.03 -1.04 11.39
CA GLN A 124 -9.07 -2.08 11.76
C GLN A 124 -9.00 -3.16 10.67
N PRO A 125 -7.79 -3.60 10.29
CA PRO A 125 -7.62 -4.68 9.33
C PRO A 125 -8.00 -6.02 9.95
N LYS A 126 -8.56 -6.91 9.15
CA LYS A 126 -8.93 -8.28 9.52
C LYS A 126 -8.02 -9.34 8.92
N VAL A 127 -7.35 -9.00 7.84
CA VAL A 127 -6.50 -9.91 7.08
C VAL A 127 -5.16 -9.25 6.77
N SER A 128 -4.14 -10.06 6.62
CA SER A 128 -2.84 -9.61 6.12
C SER A 128 -2.88 -9.37 4.62
N GLY A 129 -1.95 -8.58 4.10
CA GLY A 129 -1.83 -8.25 2.69
C GLY A 129 -1.31 -6.83 2.46
N ASN A 130 -1.32 -6.41 1.22
CA ASN A 130 -1.00 -5.05 0.82
C ASN A 130 -2.24 -4.17 0.92
N TYR A 131 -2.07 -2.95 1.35
CA TYR A 131 -3.15 -1.98 1.52
C TYR A 131 -2.80 -0.65 0.86
N ALA A 132 -3.75 -0.09 0.13
CA ALA A 132 -3.70 1.25 -0.40
C ALA A 132 -4.74 2.12 0.32
N LEU A 133 -4.26 3.13 1.05
CA LEU A 133 -5.07 4.13 1.72
C LEU A 133 -5.22 5.31 0.76
N GLN A 134 -6.41 5.53 0.27
CA GLN A 134 -6.75 6.62 -0.65
C GLN A 134 -7.39 7.77 0.12
N VAL A 135 -6.70 8.89 0.16
CA VAL A 135 -7.18 10.11 0.83
C VAL A 135 -7.81 11.04 -0.19
N TYR A 136 -8.92 11.62 0.17
CA TYR A 136 -9.68 12.57 -0.66
C TYR A 136 -10.24 13.71 0.17
N ASN A 137 -10.61 14.81 -0.50
CA ASN A 137 -11.32 15.90 0.15
C ASN A 137 -12.78 15.52 0.35
N GLU A 138 -13.34 15.68 1.56
CA GLU A 138 -14.74 15.36 1.85
C GLU A 138 -15.74 16.10 0.94
N ASP A 139 -15.39 17.31 0.50
CA ASP A 139 -16.23 18.10 -0.41
C ASP A 139 -16.28 17.51 -1.83
N ASP A 140 -15.26 16.72 -2.23
CA ASP A 140 -15.21 16.03 -3.52
C ASP A 140 -14.60 14.63 -3.37
N PRO A 141 -15.39 13.61 -2.99
CA PRO A 141 -14.92 12.24 -2.80
C PRO A 141 -14.40 11.56 -4.09
N SER A 142 -14.67 12.13 -5.25
CA SER A 142 -14.14 11.60 -6.51
C SER A 142 -12.68 11.96 -6.76
N GLN A 143 -12.17 12.98 -6.07
CA GLN A 143 -10.81 13.47 -6.22
C GLN A 143 -9.88 12.88 -5.17
N ILE A 144 -9.17 11.81 -5.52
CA ILE A 144 -8.10 11.27 -4.67
C ILE A 144 -6.92 12.25 -4.67
N VAL A 145 -6.57 12.78 -3.50
CA VAL A 145 -5.48 13.74 -3.35
C VAL A 145 -4.12 13.06 -3.20
N PHE A 146 -4.09 11.88 -2.59
CA PHE A 146 -2.93 10.98 -2.60
C PHE A 146 -3.35 9.55 -2.28
N THR A 147 -2.46 8.62 -2.60
CA THR A 147 -2.52 7.22 -2.17
C THR A 147 -1.30 6.91 -1.32
N ALA A 148 -1.48 6.26 -0.19
CA ALA A 148 -0.42 5.78 0.70
C ALA A 148 -0.48 4.25 0.76
N CYS A 149 0.60 3.58 0.35
CA CYS A 149 0.69 2.12 0.31
C CYS A 149 1.51 1.60 1.48
N PHE A 150 1.03 0.54 2.12
CA PHE A 150 1.70 -0.16 3.21
C PHE A 150 1.30 -1.64 3.23
N SER A 151 2.01 -2.45 4.01
CA SER A 151 1.71 -3.88 4.11
C SER A 151 1.47 -4.31 5.54
N ILE A 152 0.54 -5.25 5.71
CA ILE A 152 0.24 -5.91 6.97
C ILE A 152 0.59 -7.38 6.81
N PHE A 153 1.45 -7.90 7.67
CA PHE A 153 1.92 -9.28 7.59
C PHE A 153 1.52 -10.12 8.80
N GLU A 154 1.52 -11.42 8.59
CA GLU A 154 1.44 -12.41 9.66
C GLU A 154 2.74 -13.23 9.65
N PRO A 155 3.40 -13.42 10.80
CA PRO A 155 4.70 -14.12 10.87
C PRO A 155 4.51 -15.64 10.78
N MET A 156 3.87 -16.13 9.71
CA MET A 156 3.57 -17.55 9.50
C MET A 156 4.79 -18.38 9.11
N VAL A 157 5.78 -17.72 8.52
CA VAL A 157 7.04 -18.33 8.07
C VAL A 157 8.23 -17.46 8.51
N SER A 158 9.40 -18.05 8.60
CA SER A 158 10.63 -17.28 8.76
C SER A 158 11.52 -17.39 7.52
N VAL A 159 12.16 -16.29 7.17
CA VAL A 159 13.03 -16.20 6.00
C VAL A 159 14.45 -15.89 6.48
N ALA A 160 15.39 -16.77 6.14
CA ALA A 160 16.81 -16.49 6.28
C ALA A 160 17.36 -16.06 4.93
N ALA A 161 17.91 -14.85 4.82
CA ALA A 161 18.45 -14.31 3.58
C ALA A 161 19.90 -13.91 3.75
N THR A 162 20.68 -14.08 2.68
CA THR A 162 22.08 -13.65 2.60
C THR A 162 22.28 -12.94 1.27
N VAL A 163 22.94 -11.78 1.32
CA VAL A 163 23.33 -11.01 0.13
C VAL A 163 24.86 -11.10 -0.01
N SER A 164 25.35 -11.40 -1.19
CA SER A 164 26.77 -11.55 -1.48
C SER A 164 27.13 -10.84 -2.79
N GLY A 165 28.27 -10.13 -2.79
CA GLY A 165 28.89 -9.65 -4.02
C GLY A 165 29.67 -10.73 -4.78
N ASN A 166 29.89 -11.89 -4.16
CA ASN A 166 30.42 -13.06 -4.86
C ASN A 166 29.27 -13.82 -5.47
N THR A 167 29.12 -13.74 -6.78
CA THR A 167 28.01 -14.30 -7.54
C THR A 167 28.46 -15.39 -8.47
N ASP A 168 27.54 -16.15 -9.03
CA ASP A 168 27.82 -17.15 -10.07
C ASP A 168 28.25 -16.51 -11.41
N ILE A 169 28.08 -15.19 -11.55
CA ILE A 169 28.41 -14.43 -12.76
C ILE A 169 29.71 -13.69 -12.62
N ASP A 170 29.91 -12.99 -11.50
CA ASP A 170 31.12 -12.21 -11.22
C ASP A 170 31.44 -12.14 -9.72
N THR A 171 32.59 -11.60 -9.37
CA THR A 171 33.01 -11.41 -7.97
C THR A 171 33.19 -9.92 -7.71
N ASN A 172 32.36 -9.35 -6.83
CA ASN A 172 32.40 -7.96 -6.36
C ASN A 172 32.47 -6.90 -7.48
N GLN A 173 31.78 -7.12 -8.59
CA GLN A 173 31.75 -6.18 -9.69
C GLN A 173 30.39 -5.48 -9.80
N SER A 174 29.50 -5.99 -10.65
CA SER A 174 28.26 -5.33 -11.00
C SER A 174 27.01 -6.06 -10.51
N HIS A 175 27.15 -7.26 -9.95
CA HIS A 175 26.04 -8.08 -9.53
C HIS A 175 26.08 -8.37 -8.03
N GLN A 176 24.89 -8.57 -7.46
CA GLN A 176 24.70 -9.10 -6.12
C GLN A 176 23.84 -10.35 -6.22
N GLN A 177 24.19 -11.38 -5.46
CA GLN A 177 23.41 -12.60 -5.35
C GLN A 177 22.66 -12.62 -4.03
N VAL A 178 21.37 -12.85 -4.10
CA VAL A 178 20.50 -13.04 -2.94
C VAL A 178 20.18 -14.52 -2.83
N SER A 179 20.61 -15.14 -1.74
CA SER A 179 20.24 -16.51 -1.39
C SER A 179 19.32 -16.49 -0.19
N PHE A 180 18.23 -17.26 -0.22
CA PHE A 180 17.32 -17.30 0.91
C PHE A 180 16.76 -18.70 1.12
N ALA A 181 16.37 -18.97 2.38
CA ALA A 181 15.67 -20.18 2.81
C ALA A 181 14.40 -19.81 3.56
N ILE A 182 13.28 -20.43 3.21
CA ILE A 182 12.00 -20.23 3.88
C ILE A 182 11.76 -21.42 4.81
N ASN A 183 11.59 -21.13 6.10
CA ASN A 183 11.17 -22.12 7.08
C ASN A 183 9.65 -21.98 7.30
N ASN A 184 8.91 -22.95 6.80
CA ASN A 184 7.46 -23.02 6.87
C ASN A 184 6.95 -24.11 7.83
N LYS A 185 7.73 -24.46 8.85
CA LYS A 185 7.45 -25.60 9.74
C LYS A 185 6.04 -25.57 10.36
N ASN A 186 5.52 -24.37 10.63
CA ASN A 186 4.22 -24.16 11.25
C ASN A 186 3.12 -23.79 10.24
N PHE A 187 3.46 -23.63 8.97
CA PHE A 187 2.55 -23.25 7.90
C PHE A 187 2.78 -24.15 6.67
N PRO A 188 2.00 -25.23 6.51
CA PRO A 188 2.21 -26.17 5.42
C PRO A 188 1.89 -25.50 4.06
N ILE A 189 2.88 -25.53 3.18
CA ILE A 189 2.74 -25.05 1.80
C ILE A 189 2.68 -26.30 0.92
N THR A 190 1.53 -26.54 0.31
CA THR A 190 1.30 -27.76 -0.46
C THR A 190 1.97 -27.74 -1.81
N TYR A 191 1.91 -26.60 -2.50
CA TYR A 191 2.48 -26.39 -3.84
C TYR A 191 3.38 -25.16 -3.86
N PRO A 192 4.65 -25.25 -3.37
CA PRO A 192 5.52 -24.08 -3.25
C PRO A 192 5.73 -23.31 -4.56
N GLN A 193 5.69 -23.99 -5.71
CA GLN A 193 5.89 -23.38 -7.03
C GLN A 193 4.74 -22.46 -7.45
N THR A 194 3.53 -22.69 -6.95
CA THR A 194 2.32 -21.91 -7.27
C THR A 194 1.86 -21.03 -6.13
N ASP A 195 2.05 -21.51 -4.90
CA ASP A 195 1.50 -20.89 -3.68
C ASP A 195 2.43 -19.79 -3.12
N LEU A 196 3.75 -19.91 -3.41
CA LEU A 196 4.72 -18.89 -3.00
C LEU A 196 4.91 -17.84 -4.09
N LYS A 197 4.78 -16.58 -3.70
CA LYS A 197 5.21 -15.43 -4.49
C LYS A 197 6.28 -14.71 -3.71
N ILE A 198 7.47 -14.59 -4.30
CA ILE A 198 8.64 -13.99 -3.66
C ILE A 198 8.99 -12.72 -4.41
N TRP A 199 9.07 -11.63 -3.68
CA TRP A 199 9.47 -10.33 -4.21
C TRP A 199 10.77 -9.90 -3.51
N VAL A 200 11.73 -9.50 -4.30
CA VAL A 200 12.99 -8.94 -3.82
C VAL A 200 13.06 -7.50 -4.28
N TYR A 201 13.14 -6.57 -3.36
CA TYR A 201 13.27 -5.14 -3.65
C TYR A 201 14.72 -4.71 -3.44
N GLN A 202 15.18 -3.80 -4.26
CA GLN A 202 16.48 -3.16 -4.11
C GLN A 202 16.26 -1.65 -4.13
N ASN A 203 16.69 -0.95 -3.08
CA ASN A 203 16.59 0.52 -2.95
C ASN A 203 15.14 1.02 -3.14
N ASN A 204 14.30 0.76 -2.18
CA ASN A 204 12.92 1.29 -2.14
C ASN A 204 12.88 2.81 -2.23
#